data_381c3ff3651fe9f6581fbadb42d9eda2
#
_entry.id   381c3ff3651fe9f6581fbadb42d9eda2
#
_cell.length_a   1.000
_cell.length_b   1.000
_cell.length_c   1.000
_cell.angle_alpha   90.00
_cell.angle_beta   90.00
_cell.angle_gamma   90.00
#
_symmetry.space_group_name_H-M   'P 1'
#
loop_
_entity.id
_entity.type
_entity.pdbx_description
1 polymer ?
#
loop_
_entity_poly.entity_id
_entity_poly.type
_entity_poly.pdbx_seq_one_letter_code
_entity_poly.pdbx_strand_id
1 'polypeptide(L)'
;MGLITCKTRSAAQTRDVEGPVFRRADARLRPSRLRLSAALVVFAFFSAFASPAPASDHLDSPATVANTQADITDVYAWISPEGRQLNLVMTIQGHSFSNKVQYALHVESGKVFGQTTASTSIQCSFETANAMKCDVGKLDAASGDPTNPAGLEGHNHRFRVYAGLRDDPFYNNVKGLLGAYQTANAAIKKSAPLDAAGCAHFDEATAKEILNQMGHTDGGPAQNLLNDWTVSAIIVSVDLSAVSQGGNLLAVWGSTSSGGKPGDRMARPFVANTLLGIAPFSADDASGLRRQQFNEAPPGVAAGFIPDLQKSLAFEDSLDGRCGNQLLAGATESPTRYRTLAKVFADDRLWVNSASSVCTQFFAVELAALAGTKTASSDCGGRAPTYDTSNVWRSLLIAGTVSGVSDGLHRDEHRPSATVFPFLAEPDAHGVNH
;
A
#
# COMPACT_ATOMS: atom_id res chain seq x y z
N MET A 1 -52.72 -33.20 -7.41
CA MET A 1 -53.25 -32.93 -8.75
C MET A 1 -52.32 -31.94 -9.41
N GLY A 2 -51.55 -32.18 -10.45
CA GLY A 2 -51.36 -33.31 -11.32
C GLY A 2 -49.95 -33.24 -11.83
N LEU A 3 -49.34 -34.39 -11.92
CA LEU A 3 -48.08 -34.67 -12.60
C LEU A 3 -48.24 -34.46 -14.12
N ILE A 4 -47.18 -33.92 -14.77
CA ILE A 4 -46.89 -34.27 -16.16
C ILE A 4 -45.40 -34.54 -16.29
N THR A 5 -45.12 -35.81 -16.46
CA THR A 5 -43.88 -36.40 -16.97
C THR A 5 -43.89 -36.37 -18.50
N CYS A 6 -42.77 -36.07 -19.10
CA CYS A 6 -42.53 -36.50 -20.50
C CYS A 6 -41.12 -37.04 -20.65
N LYS A 7 -41.05 -38.33 -20.98
CA LYS A 7 -39.92 -39.11 -21.48
C LYS A 7 -39.90 -39.02 -23.01
N THR A 8 -38.72 -39.07 -23.67
CA THR A 8 -38.30 -40.07 -24.66
C THR A 8 -37.07 -39.59 -25.43
N ARG A 9 -36.02 -40.40 -25.42
CA ARG A 9 -35.41 -41.32 -26.42
C ARG A 9 -34.58 -40.55 -27.49
N SER A 10 -33.29 -40.73 -27.50
CA SER A 10 -32.46 -41.80 -28.13
C SER A 10 -32.53 -41.83 -29.66
N ALA A 11 -31.38 -41.56 -30.30
CA ALA A 11 -30.85 -42.37 -31.39
C ALA A 11 -29.41 -41.97 -31.73
N ALA A 12 -28.54 -42.95 -31.72
CA ALA A 12 -27.16 -42.92 -32.22
C ALA A 12 -27.18 -43.05 -33.76
N GLN A 13 -26.21 -42.42 -34.40
CA GLN A 13 -25.80 -42.84 -35.74
C GLN A 13 -24.30 -42.61 -35.89
N THR A 14 -23.58 -43.74 -35.94
CA THR A 14 -22.24 -43.94 -36.40
C THR A 14 -22.14 -43.74 -37.90
N ARG A 15 -21.10 -43.06 -38.37
CA ARG A 15 -20.59 -43.23 -39.75
C ARG A 15 -19.07 -43.31 -39.70
N ASP A 16 -18.61 -44.52 -40.06
CA ASP A 16 -17.26 -44.79 -40.45
C ASP A 16 -16.97 -44.15 -41.80
N VAL A 17 -15.80 -43.58 -41.97
CA VAL A 17 -15.21 -43.34 -43.28
C VAL A 17 -13.73 -43.69 -43.22
N GLU A 18 -13.38 -44.69 -44.02
CA GLU A 18 -12.09 -45.28 -44.26
C GLU A 18 -11.08 -44.32 -44.87
N GLY A 19 -9.79 -44.62 -44.67
CA GLY A 19 -8.63 -43.88 -45.11
C GLY A 19 -8.26 -43.98 -46.59
N PRO A 20 -7.09 -43.43 -46.93
CA PRO A 20 -6.18 -44.33 -47.66
C PRO A 20 -4.74 -44.35 -47.09
N VAL A 21 -4.26 -45.57 -47.20
CA VAL A 21 -2.86 -46.03 -47.05
C VAL A 21 -1.98 -45.39 -48.09
N PHE A 22 -0.83 -44.80 -47.75
CA PHE A 22 0.28 -44.60 -48.67
C PHE A 22 1.56 -45.18 -48.12
N ARG A 23 2.23 -45.87 -49.03
CA ARG A 23 3.36 -46.78 -48.91
C ARG A 23 4.66 -46.09 -48.51
N ARG A 24 5.47 -46.85 -47.77
CA ARG A 24 6.92 -46.63 -47.55
C ARG A 24 7.68 -46.69 -48.84
N ALA A 25 8.67 -45.79 -48.99
CA ALA A 25 9.78 -45.95 -49.88
C ALA A 25 11.08 -45.81 -49.06
N ASP A 26 11.81 -46.92 -48.95
CA ASP A 26 13.17 -46.98 -48.43
C ASP A 26 14.14 -46.35 -49.44
N ALA A 27 14.94 -45.38 -48.99
CA ALA A 27 16.16 -45.01 -49.68
C ALA A 27 17.31 -44.89 -48.70
N ARG A 28 18.15 -45.93 -48.69
CA ARG A 28 19.44 -45.93 -48.02
C ARG A 28 20.44 -45.09 -48.82
N LEU A 29 21.11 -44.14 -48.14
CA LEU A 29 22.39 -43.60 -48.57
C LEU A 29 23.33 -43.46 -47.41
N ARG A 30 24.55 -43.92 -47.59
CA ARG A 30 25.66 -44.09 -46.65
C ARG A 30 26.41 -42.75 -46.41
N PRO A 31 27.27 -42.67 -45.34
CA PRO A 31 27.72 -41.43 -44.76
C PRO A 31 29.06 -40.94 -45.37
N SER A 32 29.18 -39.63 -45.51
CA SER A 32 30.51 -38.99 -45.64
C SER A 32 30.79 -38.14 -44.40
N ARG A 33 31.93 -38.44 -43.81
CA ARG A 33 32.46 -37.73 -42.63
C ARG A 33 32.97 -36.36 -43.05
N LEU A 34 32.46 -35.29 -42.47
CA LEU A 34 33.22 -34.04 -42.35
C LEU A 34 33.02 -33.50 -40.94
N ARG A 35 34.12 -33.48 -40.21
CA ARG A 35 34.18 -32.85 -38.89
C ARG A 35 34.29 -31.33 -39.11
N LEU A 36 33.30 -30.57 -38.65
CA LEU A 36 33.45 -29.15 -38.37
C LEU A 36 32.94 -28.90 -36.97
N SER A 37 33.88 -28.63 -36.05
CA SER A 37 33.60 -28.16 -34.71
C SER A 37 33.14 -26.71 -34.82
N ALA A 38 31.85 -26.45 -34.65
CA ALA A 38 31.32 -25.13 -34.39
C ALA A 38 30.82 -25.12 -32.94
N ALA A 39 31.62 -24.57 -32.07
CA ALA A 39 31.18 -24.21 -30.70
C ALA A 39 30.14 -23.09 -30.81
N LEU A 40 28.88 -23.43 -30.71
CA LEU A 40 27.80 -22.45 -30.54
C LEU A 40 27.79 -22.03 -29.07
N VAL A 41 28.44 -20.92 -28.77
CA VAL A 41 28.25 -20.19 -27.51
C VAL A 41 26.88 -19.56 -27.57
N VAL A 42 25.90 -20.23 -27.00
CA VAL A 42 24.58 -19.62 -26.71
C VAL A 42 24.75 -18.71 -25.50
N PHE A 43 25.03 -17.43 -25.77
CA PHE A 43 24.84 -16.38 -24.79
C PHE A 43 23.31 -16.24 -24.57
N ALA A 44 22.80 -16.96 -23.59
CA ALA A 44 21.49 -16.66 -23.03
C ALA A 44 21.60 -15.28 -22.34
N PHE A 45 21.20 -14.24 -23.02
CA PHE A 45 20.85 -12.98 -22.38
C PHE A 45 19.64 -13.27 -21.46
N PHE A 46 19.93 -13.61 -20.21
CA PHE A 46 19.00 -13.39 -19.13
C PHE A 46 18.89 -11.86 -18.96
N SER A 47 18.01 -11.24 -19.72
CA SER A 47 17.46 -9.96 -19.33
C SER A 47 16.69 -10.22 -18.04
N ALA A 48 17.36 -10.04 -16.90
CA ALA A 48 16.69 -9.86 -15.62
C ALA A 48 15.84 -8.60 -15.80
N PHE A 49 14.57 -8.77 -16.14
CA PHE A 49 13.57 -7.75 -15.87
C PHE A 49 13.56 -7.65 -14.34
N ALA A 50 14.29 -6.70 -13.80
CA ALA A 50 14.07 -6.23 -12.46
C ALA A 50 12.63 -5.69 -12.47
N SER A 51 11.68 -6.50 -12.02
CA SER A 51 10.36 -5.99 -11.69
C SER A 51 10.60 -4.87 -10.68
N PRO A 52 10.05 -3.68 -10.87
CA PRO A 52 10.14 -2.63 -9.87
C PRO A 52 9.65 -3.24 -8.55
N ALA A 53 10.49 -3.23 -7.53
CA ALA A 53 10.09 -3.70 -6.22
C ALA A 53 9.09 -2.68 -5.67
N PRO A 54 7.85 -3.07 -5.36
CA PRO A 54 6.87 -2.16 -4.82
C PRO A 54 7.36 -1.67 -3.45
N ALA A 55 7.45 -0.37 -3.27
CA ALA A 55 8.05 0.22 -2.08
C ALA A 55 7.03 0.79 -1.10
N SER A 56 5.97 1.37 -1.58
CA SER A 56 4.78 1.81 -0.85
C SER A 56 3.56 1.08 -1.43
N ASP A 57 2.34 1.50 -1.15
CA ASP A 57 1.15 0.88 -1.73
C ASP A 57 0.88 1.35 -3.19
N HIS A 58 1.93 1.45 -4.01
CA HIS A 58 1.82 1.83 -5.42
C HIS A 58 2.27 0.72 -6.37
N LEU A 59 1.84 0.80 -7.63
CA LEU A 59 2.04 -0.21 -8.67
C LEU A 59 1.67 -1.62 -8.20
N ASP A 60 0.69 -1.69 -7.30
CA ASP A 60 0.33 -2.87 -6.53
C ASP A 60 -0.76 -3.71 -7.19
N SER A 61 -1.42 -3.17 -8.21
CA SER A 61 -2.54 -3.80 -8.90
C SER A 61 -2.46 -3.62 -10.43
N PRO A 62 -3.13 -4.48 -11.21
CA PRO A 62 -3.20 -4.29 -12.67
C PRO A 62 -3.77 -2.93 -13.09
N ALA A 63 -4.69 -2.36 -12.32
CA ALA A 63 -5.29 -1.07 -12.63
C ALA A 63 -4.30 0.08 -12.40
N THR A 64 -3.54 0.08 -11.30
CA THR A 64 -2.54 1.10 -10.96
C THR A 64 -1.34 1.04 -11.89
N VAL A 65 -0.86 -0.16 -12.23
CA VAL A 65 0.20 -0.36 -13.25
C VAL A 65 -0.23 0.15 -14.63
N ALA A 66 -1.49 -0.05 -15.00
CA ALA A 66 -2.01 0.42 -16.30
C ALA A 66 -2.26 1.94 -16.34
N ASN A 67 -2.41 2.61 -15.19
CA ASN A 67 -2.69 4.04 -15.08
C ASN A 67 -2.02 4.65 -13.84
N THR A 68 -0.73 4.95 -13.97
CA THR A 68 0.08 5.55 -12.89
C THR A 68 -0.41 6.92 -12.43
N GLN A 69 -1.19 7.63 -13.26
CA GLN A 69 -1.82 8.90 -12.88
C GLN A 69 -3.01 8.71 -11.91
N ALA A 70 -3.49 7.49 -11.71
CA ALA A 70 -4.51 7.16 -10.74
C ALA A 70 -3.96 6.39 -9.52
N ASP A 71 -2.67 6.08 -9.51
CA ASP A 71 -1.98 5.28 -8.52
C ASP A 71 -1.52 6.16 -7.34
N ILE A 72 -2.09 5.96 -6.16
CA ILE A 72 -1.77 6.72 -4.95
C ILE A 72 -0.54 6.10 -4.30
N THR A 73 0.54 6.87 -4.18
CA THR A 73 1.76 6.39 -3.52
C THR A 73 1.68 6.53 -2.02
N ASP A 74 1.20 7.68 -1.52
CA ASP A 74 1.12 7.96 -0.09
C ASP A 74 -0.03 8.91 0.27
N VAL A 75 -0.54 8.75 1.51
CA VAL A 75 -1.50 9.66 2.13
C VAL A 75 -0.95 10.10 3.49
N TYR A 76 -0.98 11.40 3.74
CA TYR A 76 -0.58 12.01 5.02
C TYR A 76 -1.72 12.84 5.58
N ALA A 77 -1.86 12.84 6.91
CA ALA A 77 -2.87 13.60 7.62
C ALA A 77 -2.38 13.95 9.04
N TRP A 78 -2.37 15.25 9.39
CA TRP A 78 -1.96 15.72 10.73
C TRP A 78 -2.56 17.08 11.03
N ILE A 79 -2.54 17.49 12.30
CA ILE A 79 -3.08 18.78 12.75
C ILE A 79 -1.99 19.84 12.70
N SER A 80 -2.35 21.05 12.26
CA SER A 80 -1.44 22.19 12.28
C SER A 80 -1.02 22.55 13.72
N PRO A 81 0.17 23.13 13.93
CA PRO A 81 0.63 23.52 15.28
C PRO A 81 -0.33 24.44 16.02
N GLU A 82 -1.08 25.26 15.30
CA GLU A 82 -2.09 26.17 15.85
C GLU A 82 -3.39 25.46 16.25
N GLY A 83 -3.53 24.17 15.93
CA GLY A 83 -4.72 23.37 16.25
C GLY A 83 -5.99 23.80 15.51
N ARG A 84 -5.86 24.45 14.35
CA ARG A 84 -7.01 25.00 13.62
C ARG A 84 -7.26 24.35 12.27
N GLN A 85 -6.24 23.71 11.70
CA GLN A 85 -6.32 23.11 10.37
C GLN A 85 -5.94 21.63 10.41
N LEU A 86 -6.59 20.88 9.56
CA LEU A 86 -6.15 19.55 9.14
C LEU A 86 -5.31 19.71 7.89
N ASN A 87 -4.05 19.26 7.95
CA ASN A 87 -3.17 19.18 6.79
C ASN A 87 -3.29 17.80 6.17
N LEU A 88 -3.40 17.75 4.87
CA LEU A 88 -3.59 16.55 4.08
C LEU A 88 -2.63 16.56 2.90
N VAL A 89 -2.05 15.43 2.60
CA VAL A 89 -1.28 15.21 1.37
C VAL A 89 -1.71 13.89 0.75
N MET A 90 -1.87 13.88 -0.56
CA MET A 90 -1.98 12.68 -1.38
C MET A 90 -0.96 12.77 -2.50
N THR A 91 -0.08 11.79 -2.58
CA THR A 91 0.91 11.68 -3.64
C THR A 91 0.50 10.63 -4.66
N ILE A 92 0.86 10.86 -5.92
CA ILE A 92 0.46 10.07 -7.08
C ILE A 92 1.74 9.68 -7.84
N GLN A 93 1.88 8.42 -8.22
CA GLN A 93 3.02 7.85 -8.91
C GLN A 93 3.34 8.57 -10.24
N GLY A 94 2.33 9.00 -10.97
CA GLY A 94 2.53 9.74 -12.21
C GLY A 94 3.11 11.13 -11.99
N HIS A 95 3.98 11.57 -12.91
CA HIS A 95 4.56 12.93 -12.88
C HIS A 95 3.63 14.02 -13.41
N SER A 96 2.36 13.73 -13.56
CA SER A 96 1.33 14.67 -13.97
C SER A 96 -0.05 14.17 -13.58
N PHE A 97 -0.97 15.09 -13.37
CA PHE A 97 -2.38 14.74 -13.14
C PHE A 97 -3.12 14.49 -14.46
N SER A 98 -4.09 13.57 -14.43
CA SER A 98 -4.93 13.26 -15.57
C SER A 98 -6.24 14.06 -15.54
N ASN A 99 -6.65 14.56 -16.70
CA ASN A 99 -7.98 15.19 -16.86
C ASN A 99 -9.14 14.17 -16.90
N LYS A 100 -8.83 12.87 -16.81
CA LYS A 100 -9.82 11.78 -16.77
C LYS A 100 -9.95 11.17 -15.38
N VAL A 101 -9.08 11.55 -14.45
CA VAL A 101 -9.04 11.04 -13.09
C VAL A 101 -9.58 12.11 -12.14
N GLN A 102 -10.45 11.71 -11.25
CA GLN A 102 -10.87 12.49 -10.10
C GLN A 102 -10.10 12.03 -8.88
N TYR A 103 -9.54 12.97 -8.15
CA TYR A 103 -8.76 12.75 -6.94
C TYR A 103 -9.57 13.21 -5.75
N ALA A 104 -9.70 12.38 -4.73
CA ALA A 104 -10.50 12.71 -3.56
C ALA A 104 -9.77 12.35 -2.26
N LEU A 105 -9.72 13.32 -1.35
CA LEU A 105 -9.37 13.12 0.05
C LEU A 105 -10.67 13.09 0.86
N HIS A 106 -10.90 12.02 1.58
CA HIS A 106 -12.09 11.82 2.40
C HIS A 106 -11.75 12.04 3.86
N VAL A 107 -12.54 12.84 4.55
CA VAL A 107 -12.44 13.06 5.99
C VAL A 107 -13.78 12.72 6.62
N GLU A 108 -13.82 11.62 7.32
CA GLU A 108 -14.96 11.24 8.12
C GLU A 108 -14.71 11.61 9.58
N SER A 109 -15.71 12.02 10.32
CA SER A 109 -15.54 12.43 11.72
C SER A 109 -16.49 11.75 12.67
N GLY A 110 -16.03 11.49 13.90
CA GLY A 110 -16.77 10.82 14.93
C GLY A 110 -16.22 11.12 16.33
N LYS A 111 -16.90 10.58 17.35
CA LYS A 111 -16.50 10.73 18.77
C LYS A 111 -15.75 9.51 19.29
N VAL A 112 -15.85 8.39 18.60
CA VAL A 112 -15.31 7.10 19.03
C VAL A 112 -14.52 6.49 17.88
N PHE A 113 -13.36 5.93 18.15
CA PHE A 113 -12.55 5.21 17.18
C PHE A 113 -13.38 4.10 16.50
N GLY A 114 -13.24 4.01 15.17
CA GLY A 114 -13.98 3.05 14.35
C GLY A 114 -15.43 3.47 14.02
N GLN A 115 -15.93 4.60 14.54
CA GLN A 115 -17.29 5.07 14.31
C GLN A 115 -17.30 6.54 13.84
N THR A 116 -17.80 6.76 12.63
CA THR A 116 -17.93 8.09 12.03
C THR A 116 -19.41 8.45 11.84
N THR A 117 -19.77 9.71 12.03
CA THR A 117 -21.15 10.21 11.97
C THR A 117 -21.34 11.37 10.99
N ALA A 118 -20.25 11.92 10.48
CA ALA A 118 -20.25 12.92 9.41
C ALA A 118 -19.09 12.66 8.45
N SER A 119 -19.21 13.11 7.21
CA SER A 119 -18.22 12.94 6.16
C SER A 119 -18.12 14.20 5.33
N THR A 120 -16.91 14.61 5.01
CA THR A 120 -16.58 15.68 4.06
C THR A 120 -15.57 15.13 3.06
N SER A 121 -15.81 15.35 1.77
CA SER A 121 -14.88 14.98 0.70
C SER A 121 -14.26 16.23 0.09
N ILE A 122 -12.95 16.22 -0.10
CA ILE A 122 -12.19 17.22 -0.85
C ILE A 122 -11.89 16.61 -2.20
N GLN A 123 -12.52 17.12 -3.26
CA GLN A 123 -12.46 16.55 -4.60
C GLN A 123 -11.74 17.50 -5.54
N CYS A 124 -10.66 17.03 -6.15
CA CYS A 124 -9.87 17.79 -7.10
C CYS A 124 -9.91 17.15 -8.49
N SER A 125 -10.00 17.96 -9.52
CA SER A 125 -9.94 17.57 -10.92
C SER A 125 -9.08 18.54 -11.70
N PHE A 126 -8.49 18.07 -12.79
CA PHE A 126 -7.56 18.84 -13.61
C PHE A 126 -8.06 18.89 -15.06
N GLU A 127 -8.13 20.07 -15.62
CA GLU A 127 -8.33 20.26 -17.06
C GLU A 127 -6.96 20.20 -17.76
N THR A 128 -5.97 20.86 -17.17
CA THR A 128 -4.54 20.80 -17.52
C THR A 128 -3.71 20.82 -16.23
N ALA A 129 -2.40 20.66 -16.31
CA ALA A 129 -1.51 20.75 -15.14
C ALA A 129 -1.64 22.08 -14.39
N ASN A 130 -1.98 23.17 -15.09
CA ASN A 130 -2.10 24.52 -14.55
C ASN A 130 -3.57 24.99 -14.42
N ALA A 131 -4.53 24.08 -14.56
CA ALA A 131 -5.95 24.39 -14.44
C ALA A 131 -6.65 23.33 -13.61
N MET A 132 -6.73 23.56 -12.32
CA MET A 132 -7.37 22.70 -11.34
C MET A 132 -8.66 23.32 -10.82
N LYS A 133 -9.60 22.45 -10.49
CA LYS A 133 -10.76 22.76 -9.65
C LYS A 133 -10.76 21.83 -8.46
N CYS A 134 -10.93 22.38 -7.25
CA CYS A 134 -10.97 21.61 -6.01
C CYS A 134 -12.12 22.11 -5.13
N ASP A 135 -12.95 21.19 -4.64
CA ASP A 135 -14.15 21.50 -3.85
C ASP A 135 -14.05 20.81 -2.48
N VAL A 136 -14.38 21.51 -1.39
CA VAL A 136 -14.57 20.97 -0.04
C VAL A 136 -16.04 20.77 0.22
N GLY A 137 -16.58 19.64 -0.21
CA GLY A 137 -18.02 19.37 -0.18
C GLY A 137 -18.82 20.48 -0.86
N LYS A 138 -19.77 21.08 -0.11
CA LYS A 138 -20.54 22.25 -0.53
C LYS A 138 -20.11 23.54 0.17
N LEU A 139 -19.02 23.50 0.94
CA LEU A 139 -18.64 24.57 1.86
C LEU A 139 -17.73 25.60 1.20
N ASP A 140 -16.85 25.16 0.32
CA ASP A 140 -15.88 26.01 -0.32
C ASP A 140 -15.36 25.38 -1.62
N ALA A 141 -14.79 26.20 -2.51
CA ALA A 141 -14.19 25.78 -3.77
C ALA A 141 -13.01 26.69 -4.13
N ALA A 142 -12.02 26.13 -4.82
CA ALA A 142 -10.91 26.85 -5.43
C ALA A 142 -10.75 26.43 -6.89
N SER A 143 -10.34 27.35 -7.76
CA SER A 143 -10.01 27.05 -9.15
C SER A 143 -8.91 27.97 -9.66
N GLY A 144 -8.04 27.44 -10.51
CA GLY A 144 -6.91 28.20 -11.10
C GLY A 144 -5.67 27.35 -11.22
N ASP A 145 -4.51 28.02 -11.30
CA ASP A 145 -3.19 27.38 -11.33
C ASP A 145 -2.76 26.95 -9.91
N PRO A 146 -2.68 25.64 -9.63
CA PRO A 146 -2.35 25.14 -8.30
C PRO A 146 -0.85 25.09 -8.02
N THR A 147 0.02 25.40 -8.99
CA THR A 147 1.47 25.19 -8.89
C THR A 147 2.20 26.28 -8.09
N ASN A 148 1.48 27.37 -7.76
CA ASN A 148 2.04 28.42 -6.89
C ASN A 148 2.31 27.84 -5.49
N PRO A 149 3.54 27.92 -4.95
CA PRO A 149 3.86 27.41 -3.60
C PRO A 149 3.02 28.02 -2.47
N ALA A 150 2.46 29.20 -2.65
CA ALA A 150 1.51 29.77 -1.70
C ALA A 150 0.16 29.02 -1.66
N GLY A 151 -0.13 28.24 -2.71
CA GLY A 151 -1.40 27.55 -2.91
C GLY A 151 -2.52 28.43 -3.42
N LEU A 152 -3.60 27.80 -3.87
CA LEU A 152 -4.88 28.47 -4.19
C LEU A 152 -5.75 28.51 -2.93
N GLU A 153 -6.23 29.68 -2.56
CA GLU A 153 -7.20 29.85 -1.49
C GLU A 153 -8.61 29.52 -2.00
N GLY A 154 -9.40 28.88 -1.16
CA GLY A 154 -10.84 28.72 -1.38
C GLY A 154 -11.58 30.06 -1.36
N HIS A 155 -12.69 30.18 -2.09
CA HIS A 155 -13.48 31.41 -2.18
C HIS A 155 -14.00 31.90 -0.81
N ASN A 156 -14.25 30.97 0.12
CA ASN A 156 -14.69 31.25 1.48
C ASN A 156 -13.54 31.16 2.50
N HIS A 157 -12.29 31.06 2.05
CA HIS A 157 -11.08 30.94 2.87
C HIS A 157 -11.12 29.79 3.89
N ARG A 158 -11.81 28.67 3.56
CA ARG A 158 -11.91 27.49 4.41
C ARG A 158 -10.82 26.49 4.17
N PHE A 159 -10.12 26.58 3.05
CA PHE A 159 -9.02 25.72 2.72
C PHE A 159 -8.06 26.40 1.75
N ARG A 160 -6.86 25.85 1.68
CA ARG A 160 -5.83 26.21 0.72
C ARG A 160 -5.32 24.91 0.08
N VAL A 161 -5.07 24.92 -1.23
CA VAL A 161 -4.63 23.76 -1.97
C VAL A 161 -3.45 24.10 -2.90
N TYR A 162 -2.46 23.22 -2.90
CA TYR A 162 -1.37 23.19 -3.87
C TYR A 162 -1.43 21.87 -4.64
N ALA A 163 -1.07 21.88 -5.92
CA ALA A 163 -0.82 20.65 -6.64
C ALA A 163 0.34 20.83 -7.64
N GLY A 164 1.27 19.89 -7.63
CA GLY A 164 2.48 19.94 -8.49
C GLY A 164 3.44 18.81 -8.12
N LEU A 165 4.60 18.81 -8.77
CA LEU A 165 5.65 17.86 -8.46
C LEU A 165 6.29 18.18 -7.11
N ARG A 166 6.52 17.14 -6.32
CA ARG A 166 7.22 17.18 -5.02
C ARG A 166 8.06 15.92 -4.84
N ASP A 167 9.04 16.02 -3.96
CA ASP A 167 9.72 14.88 -3.41
C ASP A 167 8.78 14.10 -2.48
N ASP A 168 8.76 12.77 -2.59
CA ASP A 168 7.99 11.92 -1.68
C ASP A 168 8.83 11.62 -0.44
N PRO A 169 8.44 12.07 0.76
CA PRO A 169 9.24 11.90 1.97
C PRO A 169 9.19 10.47 2.55
N PHE A 170 8.65 9.52 1.81
CA PHE A 170 8.62 8.14 2.23
C PHE A 170 9.95 7.44 1.97
N TYR A 171 10.52 6.81 2.98
CA TYR A 171 11.77 6.09 2.90
C TYR A 171 11.63 4.66 3.42
N ASN A 172 12.35 3.74 2.79
CA ASN A 172 12.26 2.32 3.13
C ASN A 172 13.48 1.55 2.59
N ASN A 173 14.10 0.71 3.42
CA ASN A 173 15.12 -0.24 2.99
C ASN A 173 14.46 -1.47 2.34
N VAL A 174 13.92 -1.30 1.15
CA VAL A 174 13.17 -2.34 0.42
C VAL A 174 14.01 -3.58 0.19
N LYS A 175 15.30 -3.45 -0.20
CA LYS A 175 16.17 -4.61 -0.44
C LYS A 175 16.43 -5.41 0.83
N GLY A 176 16.67 -4.73 1.95
CA GLY A 176 16.84 -5.38 3.25
C GLY A 176 15.60 -6.15 3.68
N LEU A 177 14.43 -5.51 3.51
CA LEU A 177 13.14 -6.14 3.80
C LEU A 177 12.89 -7.38 2.93
N LEU A 178 13.14 -7.28 1.62
CA LEU A 178 13.03 -8.42 0.70
C LEU A 178 13.95 -9.58 1.09
N GLY A 179 15.21 -9.31 1.46
CA GLY A 179 16.16 -10.31 1.95
C GLY A 179 15.65 -11.00 3.23
N ALA A 180 15.17 -10.22 4.19
CA ALA A 180 14.57 -10.72 5.44
C ALA A 180 13.39 -11.67 5.16
N TYR A 181 12.47 -11.26 4.30
CA TYR A 181 11.31 -12.07 3.91
C TYR A 181 11.69 -13.32 3.14
N GLN A 182 12.70 -13.27 2.27
CA GLN A 182 13.22 -14.45 1.57
C GLN A 182 13.81 -15.46 2.56
N THR A 183 14.57 -15.01 3.55
CA THR A 183 15.13 -15.87 4.61
C THR A 183 14.03 -16.53 5.44
N ALA A 184 13.03 -15.76 5.88
CA ALA A 184 11.88 -16.30 6.62
C ALA A 184 11.11 -17.34 5.80
N ASN A 185 10.80 -17.04 4.55
CA ASN A 185 10.12 -17.98 3.64
C ASN A 185 10.94 -19.23 3.35
N ALA A 186 12.26 -19.12 3.23
CA ALA A 186 13.14 -20.28 3.07
C ALA A 186 13.12 -21.19 4.31
N ALA A 187 13.10 -20.62 5.51
CA ALA A 187 12.97 -21.38 6.75
C ALA A 187 11.61 -22.09 6.86
N ILE A 188 10.50 -21.42 6.49
CA ILE A 188 9.16 -22.03 6.44
C ILE A 188 9.13 -23.20 5.45
N LYS A 189 9.70 -23.03 4.26
CA LYS A 189 9.80 -24.11 3.25
C LYS A 189 10.65 -25.28 3.70
N LYS A 190 11.62 -25.06 4.59
CA LYS A 190 12.43 -26.12 5.23
C LYS A 190 11.76 -26.73 6.46
N SER A 191 10.47 -26.47 6.67
CA SER A 191 9.66 -27.03 7.74
C SER A 191 9.81 -26.36 9.12
N ALA A 192 10.04 -25.04 9.18
CA ALA A 192 9.84 -24.32 10.43
C ALA A 192 8.40 -24.55 10.93
N PRO A 193 8.21 -24.94 12.22
CA PRO A 193 6.86 -25.22 12.74
C PRO A 193 5.99 -23.97 12.68
N LEU A 194 4.72 -24.15 12.32
CA LEU A 194 3.69 -23.10 12.41
C LEU A 194 2.79 -23.40 13.60
N ASP A 195 2.41 -22.37 14.34
CA ASP A 195 1.39 -22.49 15.38
C ASP A 195 -0.03 -22.50 14.79
N ALA A 196 -1.03 -22.65 15.66
CA ALA A 196 -2.44 -22.68 15.25
C ALA A 196 -2.94 -21.39 14.59
N ALA A 197 -2.24 -20.27 14.77
CA ALA A 197 -2.53 -18.98 14.15
C ALA A 197 -1.76 -18.77 12.83
N GLY A 198 -0.85 -19.69 12.46
CA GLY A 198 0.01 -19.62 11.28
C GLY A 198 1.31 -18.86 11.50
N CYS A 199 1.66 -18.50 12.74
CA CYS A 199 2.96 -17.89 13.06
C CYS A 199 4.06 -18.95 13.04
N ALA A 200 5.18 -18.64 12.36
CA ALA A 200 6.31 -19.55 12.25
C ALA A 200 7.25 -19.42 13.45
N HIS A 201 7.68 -20.57 14.00
CA HIS A 201 8.68 -20.61 15.06
C HIS A 201 10.07 -20.74 14.43
N PHE A 202 10.78 -19.64 14.32
CA PHE A 202 12.18 -19.63 13.89
C PHE A 202 13.10 -19.86 15.11
N ASP A 203 14.24 -20.52 14.86
CA ASP A 203 15.31 -20.55 15.84
C ASP A 203 15.98 -19.16 15.98
N GLU A 204 16.73 -18.98 17.07
CA GLU A 204 17.37 -17.69 17.39
C GLU A 204 18.33 -17.22 16.29
N ALA A 205 19.03 -18.13 15.63
CA ALA A 205 19.98 -17.80 14.56
C ALA A 205 19.24 -17.28 13.32
N THR A 206 18.14 -17.94 12.93
CA THR A 206 17.29 -17.52 11.83
C THR A 206 16.60 -16.19 12.09
N ALA A 207 16.02 -16.00 13.29
CA ALA A 207 15.38 -14.75 13.67
C ALA A 207 16.38 -13.57 13.68
N LYS A 208 17.57 -13.79 14.23
CA LYS A 208 18.64 -12.79 14.23
C LYS A 208 19.08 -12.42 12.82
N GLU A 209 19.20 -13.38 11.93
CA GLU A 209 19.56 -13.14 10.52
C GLU A 209 18.47 -12.35 9.79
N ILE A 210 17.19 -12.67 10.00
CA ILE A 210 16.05 -11.93 9.44
C ILE A 210 16.12 -10.45 9.86
N LEU A 211 16.23 -10.16 11.16
CA LEU A 211 16.31 -8.80 11.67
C LEU A 211 17.58 -8.08 11.21
N ASN A 212 18.72 -8.80 11.11
CA ASN A 212 19.96 -8.22 10.59
C ASN A 212 19.82 -7.80 9.13
N GLN A 213 19.25 -8.67 8.29
CA GLN A 213 19.04 -8.35 6.87
C GLN A 213 18.08 -7.17 6.69
N MET A 214 17.05 -7.08 7.50
CA MET A 214 16.09 -5.95 7.46
C MET A 214 16.80 -4.59 7.62
N GLY A 215 17.82 -4.51 8.48
CA GLY A 215 18.59 -3.30 8.75
C GLY A 215 19.78 -3.06 7.80
N HIS A 216 19.98 -3.91 6.78
CA HIS A 216 21.13 -3.82 5.87
C HIS A 216 20.71 -3.96 4.41
N THR A 217 21.50 -3.40 3.49
CA THR A 217 21.32 -3.58 2.03
C THR A 217 22.53 -4.33 1.49
N ASP A 218 22.31 -5.53 0.95
CA ASP A 218 23.36 -6.39 0.37
C ASP A 218 24.57 -6.59 1.33
N GLY A 219 24.30 -6.67 2.64
CA GLY A 219 25.33 -6.83 3.68
C GLY A 219 26.06 -5.52 4.07
N GLY A 220 25.75 -4.40 3.44
CA GLY A 220 26.23 -3.06 3.76
C GLY A 220 25.22 -2.22 4.56
N PRO A 221 25.49 -0.93 4.76
CA PRO A 221 24.53 -0.01 5.37
C PRO A 221 23.19 0.00 4.63
N ALA A 222 22.10 0.24 5.37
CA ALA A 222 20.77 0.41 4.78
C ALA A 222 20.76 1.53 3.72
N GLN A 223 20.03 1.28 2.64
CA GLN A 223 19.87 2.23 1.54
C GLN A 223 18.39 2.50 1.28
N ASN A 224 18.02 3.76 1.17
CA ASN A 224 16.70 4.15 0.70
C ASN A 224 16.59 3.86 -0.79
N LEU A 225 15.69 2.94 -1.18
CA LEU A 225 15.44 2.67 -2.59
C LEU A 225 14.66 3.79 -3.28
N LEU A 226 13.97 4.60 -2.47
CA LEU A 226 13.10 5.68 -2.92
C LEU A 226 13.80 7.04 -2.89
N ASN A 227 15.13 7.01 -2.73
CA ASN A 227 15.95 8.23 -2.82
C ASN A 227 15.64 8.96 -4.12
N ASP A 228 15.46 10.29 -4.05
CA ASP A 228 15.15 11.16 -5.21
C ASP A 228 13.79 10.85 -5.90
N TRP A 229 12.82 10.25 -5.19
CA TRP A 229 11.53 9.87 -5.77
C TRP A 229 10.59 11.06 -5.92
N THR A 230 10.46 11.56 -7.14
CA THR A 230 9.54 12.64 -7.49
C THR A 230 8.14 12.12 -7.81
N VAL A 231 7.13 12.73 -7.22
CA VAL A 231 5.70 12.38 -7.37
C VAL A 231 4.87 13.61 -7.68
N SER A 232 3.66 13.42 -8.23
CA SER A 232 2.64 14.48 -8.24
C SER A 232 1.93 14.52 -6.90
N ALA A 233 1.90 15.67 -6.23
CA ALA A 233 1.30 15.82 -4.91
C ALA A 233 0.10 16.78 -4.94
N ILE A 234 -1.01 16.41 -4.30
CA ILE A 234 -2.12 17.30 -3.93
C ILE A 234 -2.02 17.56 -2.43
N ILE A 235 -1.84 18.81 -2.05
CA ILE A 235 -1.56 19.25 -0.68
C ILE A 235 -2.63 20.22 -0.25
N VAL A 236 -3.30 19.94 0.85
CA VAL A 236 -4.43 20.71 1.36
C VAL A 236 -4.23 21.08 2.81
N SER A 237 -4.49 22.33 3.18
CA SER A 237 -4.77 22.75 4.56
C SER A 237 -6.23 23.17 4.65
N VAL A 238 -7.04 22.50 5.45
CA VAL A 238 -8.48 22.75 5.58
C VAL A 238 -8.85 23.04 7.04
N ASP A 239 -9.76 24.01 7.24
CA ASP A 239 -10.28 24.36 8.56
C ASP A 239 -10.91 23.14 9.24
N LEU A 240 -10.56 22.87 10.49
CA LEU A 240 -11.14 21.76 11.26
C LEU A 240 -12.68 21.87 11.35
N SER A 241 -13.22 23.08 11.45
CA SER A 241 -14.66 23.28 11.47
C SER A 241 -15.38 22.81 10.19
N ALA A 242 -14.68 22.67 9.08
CA ALA A 242 -15.23 22.14 7.81
C ALA A 242 -15.26 20.61 7.76
N VAL A 243 -14.53 19.92 8.63
CA VAL A 243 -14.33 18.46 8.54
C VAL A 243 -14.61 17.68 9.83
N SER A 244 -14.90 18.36 10.96
CA SER A 244 -15.05 17.74 12.28
C SER A 244 -16.48 17.75 12.83
N GLN A 245 -17.51 17.83 11.98
CA GLN A 245 -18.92 17.96 12.40
C GLN A 245 -19.41 16.73 13.22
N GLY A 246 -18.83 15.55 13.02
CA GLY A 246 -19.20 14.34 13.76
C GLY A 246 -18.48 14.18 15.08
N GLY A 247 -17.37 14.91 15.31
CA GLY A 247 -16.53 14.79 16.50
C GLY A 247 -15.06 15.01 16.21
N ASN A 248 -14.23 14.86 17.26
CA ASN A 248 -12.80 15.18 17.20
C ASN A 248 -11.92 14.07 16.61
N LEU A 249 -12.43 12.86 16.44
CA LEU A 249 -11.69 11.79 15.77
C LEU A 249 -12.01 11.81 14.29
N LEU A 250 -10.98 12.07 13.49
CA LEU A 250 -11.06 12.16 12.04
C LEU A 250 -10.45 10.89 11.44
N ALA A 251 -11.16 10.28 10.51
CA ALA A 251 -10.71 9.13 9.74
C ALA A 251 -10.49 9.56 8.29
N VAL A 252 -9.23 9.50 7.84
CA VAL A 252 -8.78 10.06 6.56
C VAL A 252 -8.33 8.96 5.63
N TRP A 253 -8.71 9.08 4.36
CA TRP A 253 -8.24 8.23 3.28
C TRP A 253 -8.31 8.95 1.93
N GLY A 254 -7.51 8.50 0.97
CA GLY A 254 -7.48 8.99 -0.39
C GLY A 254 -8.11 8.01 -1.37
N SER A 255 -8.67 8.52 -2.45
CA SER A 255 -9.12 7.69 -3.58
C SER A 255 -8.97 8.38 -4.91
N THR A 256 -8.84 7.59 -5.95
CA THR A 256 -8.92 8.02 -7.35
C THR A 256 -10.06 7.31 -8.05
N SER A 257 -10.66 7.97 -9.04
CA SER A 257 -11.68 7.35 -9.87
C SER A 257 -11.62 7.87 -11.30
N SER A 258 -12.04 7.06 -12.25
CA SER A 258 -12.10 7.44 -13.66
C SER A 258 -13.42 7.00 -14.28
N GLY A 259 -14.14 7.93 -14.90
CA GLY A 259 -15.47 7.64 -15.48
C GLY A 259 -16.47 7.08 -14.46
N GLY A 260 -16.36 7.47 -13.18
CA GLY A 260 -17.22 7.00 -12.09
C GLY A 260 -16.88 5.59 -11.56
N LYS A 261 -15.77 5.00 -12.02
CA LYS A 261 -15.28 3.71 -11.51
C LYS A 261 -14.13 3.96 -10.53
N PRO A 262 -14.08 3.26 -9.38
CA PRO A 262 -12.93 3.29 -8.50
C PRO A 262 -11.64 2.94 -9.26
N GLY A 263 -10.56 3.65 -9.01
CA GLY A 263 -9.24 3.39 -9.55
C GLY A 263 -8.34 2.83 -8.46
N ASP A 264 -8.11 3.62 -7.44
CA ASP A 264 -7.25 3.29 -6.34
C ASP A 264 -7.75 3.88 -5.02
N ARG A 265 -7.25 3.35 -3.90
CA ARG A 265 -7.56 3.77 -2.53
C ARG A 265 -6.40 3.50 -1.60
N MET A 266 -6.06 4.48 -0.79
CA MET A 266 -5.01 4.34 0.23
C MET A 266 -5.32 5.17 1.46
N ALA A 267 -4.87 4.71 2.63
CA ALA A 267 -4.76 5.51 3.83
C ALA A 267 -3.45 5.23 4.58
N ARG A 268 -3.27 4.03 5.14
CA ARG A 268 -2.03 3.63 5.81
C ARG A 268 -1.06 3.01 4.81
N PRO A 269 0.23 3.31 4.90
CA PRO A 269 1.23 2.65 4.06
C PRO A 269 1.28 1.15 4.37
N PHE A 270 1.71 0.36 3.40
CA PHE A 270 1.93 -1.09 3.51
C PHE A 270 0.69 -1.99 3.63
N VAL A 271 -0.55 -1.46 3.71
CA VAL A 271 -1.72 -2.32 3.90
C VAL A 271 -1.99 -3.15 2.66
N ALA A 272 -2.15 -2.54 1.49
CA ALA A 272 -2.42 -3.28 0.27
C ALA A 272 -1.19 -4.07 -0.17
N ASN A 273 -0.04 -3.44 -0.24
CA ASN A 273 1.16 -4.01 -0.82
C ASN A 273 1.81 -5.08 0.08
N THR A 274 1.93 -4.82 1.39
CA THR A 274 2.60 -5.72 2.29
C THR A 274 1.65 -6.76 2.87
N LEU A 275 0.47 -6.38 3.33
CA LEU A 275 -0.42 -7.31 4.04
C LEU A 275 -1.39 -8.08 3.15
N LEU A 276 -1.62 -7.66 1.89
CA LEU A 276 -2.45 -8.40 0.95
C LEU A 276 -1.64 -9.14 -0.13
N GLY A 277 -0.33 -9.20 0.01
CA GLY A 277 0.54 -9.78 -1.00
C GLY A 277 1.79 -10.49 -0.50
N ILE A 278 1.94 -10.69 0.80
CA ILE A 278 3.16 -11.27 1.41
C ILE A 278 3.44 -12.71 1.03
N ALA A 279 2.57 -13.47 0.52
CA ALA A 279 2.95 -14.83 0.13
C ALA A 279 3.80 -14.82 -1.14
N PRO A 280 5.04 -15.08 -0.98
CA PRO A 280 6.23 -14.24 -1.08
C PRO A 280 6.08 -13.33 -2.27
N PHE A 281 6.18 -12.02 -2.18
CA PHE A 281 6.28 -11.06 -3.29
C PHE A 281 6.17 -11.72 -4.67
N SER A 282 5.11 -12.48 -4.88
CA SER A 282 4.89 -13.11 -6.13
C SER A 282 4.29 -12.03 -7.02
N ALA A 283 4.93 -11.80 -8.14
CA ALA A 283 4.29 -11.23 -9.32
C ALA A 283 3.13 -12.16 -9.79
N ASP A 284 2.48 -12.86 -8.85
CA ASP A 284 1.35 -13.72 -9.10
C ASP A 284 0.16 -12.82 -9.40
N ASP A 285 -0.36 -12.90 -10.60
CA ASP A 285 -1.56 -12.17 -11.05
C ASP A 285 -2.71 -12.20 -10.04
N ALA A 286 -2.81 -13.29 -9.25
CA ALA A 286 -3.82 -13.45 -8.21
C ALA A 286 -3.66 -12.44 -7.06
N SER A 287 -2.42 -12.14 -6.63
CA SER A 287 -2.15 -11.14 -5.57
C SER A 287 -2.48 -9.73 -6.04
N GLY A 288 -2.08 -9.37 -7.26
CA GLY A 288 -2.40 -8.08 -7.86
C GLY A 288 -3.90 -7.86 -8.00
N LEU A 289 -4.64 -8.87 -8.46
CA LEU A 289 -6.10 -8.82 -8.53
C LEU A 289 -6.74 -8.70 -7.13
N ARG A 290 -6.15 -9.33 -6.11
CA ARG A 290 -6.64 -9.23 -4.74
C ARG A 290 -6.45 -7.82 -4.16
N ARG A 291 -5.29 -7.19 -4.42
CA ARG A 291 -5.04 -5.79 -4.08
C ARG A 291 -5.97 -4.85 -4.84
N GLN A 292 -6.18 -5.06 -6.12
CA GLN A 292 -7.16 -4.28 -6.90
C GLN A 292 -8.56 -4.34 -6.30
N GLN A 293 -9.04 -5.53 -5.90
CA GLN A 293 -10.33 -5.68 -5.21
C GLN A 293 -10.38 -4.89 -3.90
N PHE A 294 -9.27 -4.82 -3.17
CA PHE A 294 -9.17 -4.03 -1.95
C PHE A 294 -9.19 -2.53 -2.24
N ASN A 295 -8.42 -2.08 -3.24
CA ASN A 295 -8.35 -0.68 -3.64
C ASN A 295 -9.69 -0.16 -4.22
N GLU A 296 -10.46 -1.02 -4.85
CA GLU A 296 -11.81 -0.70 -5.35
C GLU A 296 -12.89 -0.69 -4.25
N ALA A 297 -12.63 -1.30 -3.09
CA ALA A 297 -13.59 -1.39 -1.98
C ALA A 297 -13.48 -0.17 -1.05
N PRO A 298 -14.59 0.48 -0.66
CA PRO A 298 -14.51 1.56 0.33
C PRO A 298 -14.11 1.02 1.71
N PRO A 299 -13.49 1.86 2.58
CA PRO A 299 -13.23 1.49 3.97
C PRO A 299 -14.49 0.98 4.68
N GLY A 300 -14.33 0.04 5.61
CA GLY A 300 -15.45 -0.56 6.36
C GLY A 300 -16.19 -1.68 5.62
N VAL A 301 -16.07 -1.82 4.30
CA VAL A 301 -16.65 -2.92 3.51
C VAL A 301 -15.64 -4.05 3.28
N ALA A 302 -14.41 -3.84 3.67
CA ALA A 302 -13.28 -4.74 3.38
C ALA A 302 -13.19 -5.99 4.28
N ALA A 303 -14.28 -6.38 4.97
CA ALA A 303 -14.31 -7.56 5.87
C ALA A 303 -13.89 -8.88 5.19
N GLY A 304 -14.08 -9.00 3.89
CA GLY A 304 -13.66 -10.15 3.09
C GLY A 304 -12.14 -10.33 2.99
N PHE A 305 -11.34 -9.33 3.36
CA PHE A 305 -9.86 -9.37 3.34
C PHE A 305 -9.25 -9.76 4.70
N ILE A 306 -10.06 -9.84 5.76
CA ILE A 306 -9.58 -10.17 7.11
C ILE A 306 -8.78 -11.49 7.14
N PRO A 307 -9.19 -12.58 6.47
CA PRO A 307 -8.40 -13.81 6.47
C PRO A 307 -7.01 -13.67 5.82
N ASP A 308 -6.89 -12.88 4.75
CA ASP A 308 -5.62 -12.61 4.08
C ASP A 308 -4.72 -11.80 5.00
N LEU A 309 -5.25 -10.73 5.60
CA LEU A 309 -4.54 -9.89 6.56
C LEU A 309 -4.08 -10.68 7.79
N GLN A 310 -4.91 -11.57 8.36
CA GLN A 310 -4.49 -12.43 9.48
C GLN A 310 -3.28 -13.29 9.14
N LYS A 311 -3.23 -13.83 7.93
CA LYS A 311 -2.13 -14.67 7.45
C LYS A 311 -0.81 -13.89 7.38
N SER A 312 -0.89 -12.68 6.83
CA SER A 312 0.27 -11.80 6.72
C SER A 312 0.73 -11.29 8.09
N LEU A 313 -0.21 -10.96 8.96
CA LEU A 313 0.11 -10.57 10.33
C LEU A 313 0.77 -11.70 11.12
N ALA A 314 0.37 -12.95 10.90
CA ALA A 314 1.04 -14.11 11.51
C ALA A 314 2.49 -14.26 11.01
N PHE A 315 2.73 -13.99 9.73
CA PHE A 315 4.08 -13.97 9.17
C PHE A 315 4.94 -12.84 9.75
N GLU A 316 4.41 -11.61 9.81
CA GLU A 316 5.11 -10.46 10.41
C GLU A 316 5.49 -10.71 11.88
N ASP A 317 4.54 -11.25 12.67
CA ASP A 317 4.77 -11.59 14.10
C ASP A 317 5.90 -12.60 14.29
N SER A 318 6.15 -13.47 13.29
CA SER A 318 7.19 -14.51 13.36
C SER A 318 8.62 -14.00 13.19
N LEU A 319 8.81 -12.79 12.62
CA LEU A 319 10.11 -12.35 12.11
C LEU A 319 11.19 -12.16 13.19
N ASP A 320 10.81 -11.93 14.45
CA ASP A 320 11.73 -11.89 15.59
C ASP A 320 11.89 -13.24 16.30
N GLY A 321 11.30 -14.31 15.74
CA GLY A 321 11.31 -15.66 16.31
C GLY A 321 10.32 -15.87 17.46
N ARG A 322 9.43 -14.91 17.72
CA ARG A 322 8.40 -14.99 18.77
C ARG A 322 7.02 -14.89 18.14
N CYS A 323 6.05 -15.57 18.74
CA CYS A 323 4.66 -15.52 18.29
C CYS A 323 3.77 -14.99 19.40
N GLY A 324 2.89 -14.04 19.09
CA GLY A 324 1.94 -13.48 20.03
C GLY A 324 2.44 -12.23 20.75
N ASN A 325 3.54 -11.62 20.32
CA ASN A 325 4.06 -10.35 20.82
C ASN A 325 3.72 -9.15 19.93
N GLN A 326 3.16 -9.37 18.74
CA GLN A 326 2.65 -8.32 17.87
C GLN A 326 1.56 -7.48 18.57
N LEU A 327 1.38 -6.23 18.14
CA LEU A 327 0.28 -5.37 18.61
C LEU A 327 -1.06 -6.10 18.56
N LEU A 328 -1.79 -6.12 19.67
CA LEU A 328 -3.10 -6.76 19.83
C LEU A 328 -3.11 -8.28 19.60
N ALA A 329 -1.98 -8.92 19.36
CA ALA A 329 -1.89 -10.37 19.39
C ALA A 329 -2.01 -10.89 20.82
N GLY A 330 -2.89 -11.86 21.04
CA GLY A 330 -2.98 -12.51 22.35
C GLY A 330 -1.89 -13.56 22.55
N ALA A 331 -1.45 -13.79 23.79
CA ALA A 331 -0.51 -14.86 24.13
C ALA A 331 -1.07 -16.26 23.83
N THR A 332 -2.39 -16.42 23.79
CA THR A 332 -3.04 -17.70 23.52
C THR A 332 -3.00 -18.01 22.01
N GLU A 333 -2.49 -19.17 21.68
CA GLU A 333 -2.54 -19.69 20.32
C GLU A 333 -3.99 -19.94 19.91
N SER A 334 -4.42 -19.22 18.85
CA SER A 334 -5.78 -19.33 18.32
C SER A 334 -5.76 -18.97 16.84
N PRO A 335 -6.52 -19.64 15.98
CA PRO A 335 -6.68 -19.25 14.57
C PRO A 335 -7.16 -17.81 14.36
N THR A 336 -7.66 -17.15 15.41
CA THR A 336 -8.13 -15.77 15.38
C THR A 336 -7.23 -14.78 16.11
N ARG A 337 -6.01 -15.18 16.52
CA ARG A 337 -5.06 -14.33 17.27
C ARG A 337 -4.88 -12.94 16.65
N TYR A 338 -4.77 -12.85 15.34
CA TYR A 338 -4.50 -11.61 14.63
C TYR A 338 -5.76 -10.88 14.14
N ARG A 339 -6.95 -11.40 14.43
CA ARG A 339 -8.22 -10.89 13.88
C ARG A 339 -8.52 -9.44 14.25
N THR A 340 -8.15 -9.01 15.45
CA THR A 340 -8.42 -7.64 15.92
C THR A 340 -7.63 -6.62 15.09
N LEU A 341 -6.34 -6.83 14.93
CA LEU A 341 -5.49 -5.96 14.11
C LEU A 341 -5.85 -6.06 12.63
N ALA A 342 -6.17 -7.26 12.12
CA ALA A 342 -6.64 -7.45 10.76
C ALA A 342 -7.92 -6.65 10.44
N LYS A 343 -8.84 -6.49 11.40
CA LYS A 343 -10.01 -5.62 11.25
C LYS A 343 -9.64 -4.14 11.14
N VAL A 344 -8.64 -3.70 11.91
CA VAL A 344 -8.15 -2.32 11.85
C VAL A 344 -7.55 -2.01 10.48
N PHE A 345 -6.78 -2.94 9.91
CA PHE A 345 -6.19 -2.77 8.60
C PHE A 345 -7.19 -2.96 7.45
N ALA A 346 -8.18 -3.85 7.60
CA ALA A 346 -9.26 -3.97 6.62
C ALA A 346 -10.07 -2.66 6.51
N ASP A 347 -10.22 -1.92 7.61
CA ASP A 347 -10.88 -0.61 7.64
C ASP A 347 -10.00 0.50 7.03
N ASP A 348 -8.73 0.31 6.92
CA ASP A 348 -7.71 1.18 6.32
C ASP A 348 -8.08 2.67 6.22
N ARG A 349 -7.96 3.37 7.33
CA ARG A 349 -8.13 4.82 7.49
C ARG A 349 -7.07 5.36 8.45
N LEU A 350 -6.46 6.50 8.13
CA LEU A 350 -5.60 7.24 9.08
C LEU A 350 -6.47 7.94 10.11
N TRP A 351 -6.30 7.62 11.37
CA TRP A 351 -7.05 8.27 12.45
C TRP A 351 -6.28 9.42 13.06
N VAL A 352 -6.92 10.59 13.11
CA VAL A 352 -6.35 11.85 13.61
C VAL A 352 -7.24 12.37 14.74
N ASN A 353 -6.63 12.71 15.87
CA ASN A 353 -7.30 13.39 16.97
C ASN A 353 -7.18 14.91 16.81
N SER A 354 -8.22 15.57 16.35
CA SER A 354 -8.25 17.03 16.15
C SER A 354 -8.30 17.85 17.44
N ALA A 355 -8.43 17.21 18.58
CA ALA A 355 -8.33 17.89 19.88
C ALA A 355 -6.87 18.10 20.33
N SER A 356 -5.89 17.57 19.61
CA SER A 356 -4.47 17.74 19.89
C SER A 356 -3.74 18.34 18.70
N SER A 357 -2.87 19.32 18.95
CA SER A 357 -1.90 19.83 17.96
C SER A 357 -0.49 19.22 18.15
N VAL A 358 -0.32 18.34 19.12
CA VAL A 358 0.91 17.57 19.30
C VAL A 358 0.84 16.36 18.40
N CYS A 359 1.64 16.35 17.33
CA CYS A 359 1.68 15.30 16.32
C CYS A 359 3.10 14.73 16.26
N THR A 360 3.35 13.64 16.98
CA THR A 360 4.69 13.05 17.12
C THR A 360 4.72 11.54 16.90
N GLN A 361 3.54 10.88 16.93
CA GLN A 361 3.48 9.44 16.92
C GLN A 361 2.47 8.90 15.89
N PHE A 362 2.97 8.19 14.90
CA PHE A 362 2.13 7.37 14.02
C PHE A 362 1.39 6.29 14.82
N PHE A 363 0.12 6.05 14.48
CA PHE A 363 -0.73 5.07 15.16
C PHE A 363 -1.19 5.45 16.58
N ALA A 364 -0.97 6.70 17.04
CA ALA A 364 -1.28 7.10 18.42
C ALA A 364 -2.76 6.96 18.79
N VAL A 365 -3.67 7.27 17.88
CA VAL A 365 -5.12 7.17 18.12
C VAL A 365 -5.53 5.71 18.28
N GLU A 366 -5.02 4.83 17.43
CA GLU A 366 -5.23 3.39 17.49
C GLU A 366 -4.70 2.79 18.78
N LEU A 367 -3.48 3.18 19.18
CA LEU A 367 -2.88 2.72 20.43
C LEU A 367 -3.68 3.18 21.65
N ALA A 368 -4.17 4.42 21.67
CA ALA A 368 -5.03 4.91 22.75
C ALA A 368 -6.35 4.13 22.84
N ALA A 369 -6.97 3.85 21.69
CA ALA A 369 -8.27 3.21 21.62
C ALA A 369 -8.23 1.70 21.86
N LEU A 370 -7.19 1.02 21.38
CA LEU A 370 -7.13 -0.45 21.30
C LEU A 370 -6.16 -1.08 22.28
N ALA A 371 -5.00 -0.44 22.56
CA ALA A 371 -4.00 -0.94 23.49
C ALA A 371 -4.08 -0.27 24.88
N GLY A 372 -4.98 0.68 25.05
CA GLY A 372 -5.24 1.33 26.34
C GLY A 372 -4.10 2.24 26.82
N THR A 373 -3.26 2.75 25.93
CA THR A 373 -2.16 3.64 26.29
C THR A 373 -2.66 5.06 26.48
N LYS A 374 -2.75 5.50 27.74
CA LYS A 374 -3.25 6.86 28.07
C LYS A 374 -2.41 8.01 27.51
N THR A 375 -1.12 7.81 27.31
CA THR A 375 -0.20 8.81 26.75
C THR A 375 -0.47 9.12 25.29
N ALA A 376 -0.90 8.14 24.52
CA ALA A 376 -1.22 8.33 23.11
C ALA A 376 -2.50 9.16 22.89
N SER A 377 -3.38 9.29 23.88
CA SER A 377 -4.61 10.09 23.79
C SER A 377 -4.34 11.61 23.71
N SER A 378 -3.13 12.06 24.06
CA SER A 378 -2.71 13.47 23.94
C SER A 378 -2.04 13.80 22.62
N ASP A 379 -1.74 12.81 21.78
CA ASP A 379 -1.14 13.00 20.46
C ASP A 379 -2.22 13.04 19.38
N CYS A 380 -1.96 13.78 18.31
CA CYS A 380 -2.89 13.85 17.19
C CYS A 380 -2.93 12.55 16.36
N GLY A 381 -1.92 11.71 16.45
CA GLY A 381 -1.82 10.52 15.59
C GLY A 381 -1.67 10.88 14.11
N GLY A 382 -2.43 10.19 13.27
CA GLY A 382 -2.35 10.37 11.83
C GLY A 382 -0.98 10.01 11.26
N ARG A 383 -0.57 10.72 10.20
CA ARG A 383 0.74 10.57 9.57
C ARG A 383 1.23 11.93 9.11
N ALA A 384 2.21 12.51 9.80
CA ALA A 384 2.92 13.68 9.31
C ALA A 384 4.06 13.25 8.37
N PRO A 385 4.48 14.08 7.42
CA PRO A 385 5.53 13.73 6.45
C PRO A 385 6.91 13.57 7.11
N THR A 386 7.06 13.97 8.36
CA THR A 386 8.31 13.85 9.15
C THR A 386 8.36 12.60 10.02
N TYR A 387 7.34 11.72 9.98
CA TYR A 387 7.30 10.52 10.82
C TYR A 387 8.16 9.40 10.24
N ASP A 388 8.87 8.69 11.12
CA ASP A 388 9.48 7.39 10.83
C ASP A 388 8.40 6.29 10.82
N THR A 389 7.56 6.33 9.81
CA THR A 389 6.39 5.45 9.70
C THR A 389 6.80 3.99 9.50
N SER A 390 7.86 3.74 8.73
CA SER A 390 8.33 2.40 8.39
C SER A 390 8.80 1.63 9.61
N ASN A 391 9.61 2.24 10.47
CA ASN A 391 10.12 1.58 11.67
C ASN A 391 9.05 1.43 12.74
N VAL A 392 8.14 2.41 12.91
CA VAL A 392 6.98 2.27 13.80
C VAL A 392 6.08 1.11 13.36
N TRP A 393 5.77 1.03 12.07
CA TRP A 393 4.98 -0.06 11.50
C TRP A 393 5.59 -1.43 11.80
N ARG A 394 6.88 -1.62 11.47
CA ARG A 394 7.59 -2.89 11.73
C ARG A 394 7.63 -3.23 13.22
N SER A 395 7.95 -2.25 14.06
CA SER A 395 8.00 -2.48 15.51
C SER A 395 6.64 -2.91 16.07
N LEU A 396 5.54 -2.36 15.59
CA LEU A 396 4.19 -2.76 15.99
C LEU A 396 3.83 -4.16 15.50
N LEU A 397 4.21 -4.53 14.28
CA LEU A 397 3.85 -5.81 13.67
C LEU A 397 4.78 -6.96 14.08
N ILE A 398 6.01 -6.67 14.45
CA ILE A 398 7.00 -7.70 14.80
C ILE A 398 7.11 -7.83 16.33
N ALA A 399 7.15 -6.70 17.07
CA ALA A 399 7.44 -6.69 18.50
C ALA A 399 6.34 -6.08 19.38
N GLY A 400 5.23 -5.58 18.79
CA GLY A 400 4.10 -4.98 19.51
C GLY A 400 4.39 -3.65 20.21
N THR A 401 5.49 -2.98 19.84
CA THR A 401 5.97 -1.72 20.41
C THR A 401 6.12 -0.67 19.32
N VAL A 402 6.18 0.62 19.66
CA VAL A 402 6.34 1.70 18.69
C VAL A 402 7.80 1.89 18.21
N SER A 403 8.72 1.11 18.76
CA SER A 403 10.15 1.17 18.41
C SER A 403 10.82 -0.17 18.76
N GLY A 404 12.04 -0.40 18.26
CA GLY A 404 12.83 -1.59 18.59
C GLY A 404 13.12 -2.48 17.39
N VAL A 405 12.36 -2.32 16.28
CA VAL A 405 12.68 -2.93 15.00
C VAL A 405 12.94 -1.81 14.00
N SER A 406 14.05 -1.89 13.27
CA SER A 406 14.47 -0.85 12.34
C SER A 406 14.96 -1.47 11.04
N ASP A 407 14.69 -0.78 9.93
CA ASP A 407 15.26 -1.07 8.62
C ASP A 407 16.60 -0.35 8.38
N GLY A 408 17.15 0.28 9.42
CA GLY A 408 18.43 1.00 9.37
C GLY A 408 18.32 2.43 8.82
N LEU A 409 17.14 2.87 8.40
CA LEU A 409 16.84 4.22 7.95
C LEU A 409 16.00 4.96 8.99
N HIS A 410 16.19 6.28 9.13
CA HIS A 410 15.46 7.11 10.09
C HIS A 410 14.94 8.42 9.50
N ARG A 411 15.24 8.69 8.26
CA ARG A 411 14.80 9.88 7.53
C ARG A 411 15.04 9.71 6.05
N ASP A 412 14.33 10.49 5.28
CA ASP A 412 14.59 10.74 3.88
C ASP A 412 15.78 11.69 3.69
N GLU A 413 16.37 11.72 2.50
CA GLU A 413 17.47 12.63 2.13
C GLU A 413 16.99 14.08 2.08
N HIS A 414 15.80 14.35 1.52
CA HIS A 414 15.16 15.65 1.54
C HIS A 414 14.29 15.79 2.80
N ARG A 415 14.24 17.01 3.34
CA ARG A 415 13.51 17.24 4.59
C ARG A 415 12.16 17.87 4.32
N PRO A 416 11.05 17.13 4.50
CA PRO A 416 9.73 17.71 4.51
C PRO A 416 9.52 18.57 5.74
N SER A 417 8.48 19.41 5.72
CA SER A 417 8.06 20.23 6.85
C SER A 417 6.67 19.84 7.31
N ALA A 418 6.45 19.68 8.61
CA ALA A 418 5.11 19.52 9.15
C ALA A 418 4.39 20.88 9.41
N THR A 419 5.09 22.00 9.21
CA THR A 419 4.60 23.35 9.61
C THR A 419 4.59 24.38 8.49
N VAL A 420 5.39 24.19 7.45
CA VAL A 420 5.54 25.15 6.35
C VAL A 420 4.90 24.58 5.08
N PHE A 421 3.77 25.15 4.68
CA PHE A 421 3.10 24.79 3.42
C PHE A 421 4.00 25.15 2.20
N PRO A 422 4.10 24.32 1.17
CA PRO A 422 3.32 23.11 0.90
C PRO A 422 3.91 21.80 1.47
N PHE A 423 4.60 21.82 2.55
CA PHE A 423 5.07 20.74 3.43
C PHE A 423 6.11 19.80 2.84
N LEU A 424 5.96 19.36 1.60
CA LEU A 424 6.89 18.45 0.95
C LEU A 424 8.05 19.23 0.33
N ALA A 425 9.22 18.61 0.27
CA ALA A 425 10.40 19.19 -0.36
C ALA A 425 10.18 19.41 -1.88
N GLU A 426 10.98 20.30 -2.48
CA GLU A 426 10.99 20.47 -3.93
C GLU A 426 11.47 19.17 -4.58
N PRO A 427 10.98 18.85 -5.79
CA PRO A 427 11.43 17.68 -6.52
C PRO A 427 12.92 17.75 -6.82
N ASP A 428 13.60 16.63 -6.84
CA ASP A 428 14.98 16.59 -7.24
C ASP A 428 15.15 17.04 -8.70
N ALA A 429 16.19 17.85 -8.95
CA ALA A 429 16.52 18.32 -10.30
C ALA A 429 16.87 17.17 -11.27
N HIS A 430 17.21 16.00 -10.77
CA HIS A 430 17.58 14.80 -11.51
C HIS A 430 16.56 13.66 -11.41
N GLY A 431 15.54 13.78 -10.57
CA GLY A 431 14.61 12.72 -10.16
C GLY A 431 13.47 12.40 -11.14
N VAL A 432 13.60 12.67 -12.43
CA VAL A 432 12.53 12.39 -13.41
C VAL A 432 12.65 11.01 -14.06
N ASN A 433 13.52 10.14 -13.58
CA ASN A 433 13.92 8.92 -14.30
C ASN A 433 13.76 7.62 -13.49
N HIS A 434 12.69 7.45 -12.73
CA HIS A 434 12.39 6.15 -12.09
C HIS A 434 11.06 5.59 -12.54
#